data_8936ae942a29f559a07a0bedb61de452
#
_entry.id   8936ae942a29f559a07a0bedb61de452
#
_cell.length_a   1.000
_cell.length_b   1.000
_cell.length_c   1.000
_cell.angle_alpha   90.00
_cell.angle_beta   90.00
_cell.angle_gamma   90.00
#
_symmetry.space_group_name_H-M   'P 1'
#
loop_
_entity.id
_entity.type
_entity.pdbx_description
1 polymer ?
#
loop_
_entity_poly.entity_id
_entity_poly.type
_entity_poly.pdbx_seq_one_letter_code
_entity_poly.pdbx_strand_id
1 'polypeptide(L)'
;MSISVIIPTYKPQDYLWQCLDSLEAQTLDKRLWEVVLVLNGCSEPWLTEIQDYVKAHLTMRLSIIQTDTAGVSNARNIGMDNAAGEYIAFIDDDDYVSPSYLEALIQIADIDTIAASNTIGFSDEQAHIPYYLEKEYNSKAKAGKQPFYNAKKYFGGPCMKLIHRDMIGEQRFDTRFRNGEDSLFMFAISTKIRYIRFTDTNAIYYRRFRIGSASKTYTRKQALHNGWKLICQYTHLFHKGKYNRYFYKTRILGVLHSILVN
;
A
#
# COMPACT_ATOMS: atom_id res chain seq x y z
N MET A 1 -18.40 7.34 7.38
CA MET A 1 -17.36 6.28 7.28
C MET A 1 -16.02 6.96 7.17
N SER A 2 -15.08 6.59 8.04
CA SER A 2 -13.79 7.28 8.09
C SER A 2 -12.72 6.60 7.24
N ILE A 3 -12.67 5.25 7.18
CA ILE A 3 -11.61 4.50 6.51
C ILE A 3 -12.19 3.47 5.55
N SER A 4 -11.61 3.38 4.33
CA SER A 4 -11.74 2.21 3.47
C SER A 4 -10.39 1.51 3.35
N VAL A 5 -10.36 0.22 3.71
CA VAL A 5 -9.21 -0.67 3.54
C VAL A 5 -9.37 -1.39 2.21
N ILE A 6 -8.43 -1.19 1.29
CA ILE A 6 -8.44 -1.79 -0.05
C ILE A 6 -7.47 -2.96 -0.08
N ILE A 7 -7.98 -4.15 -0.41
CA ILE A 7 -7.20 -5.38 -0.49
C ILE A 7 -7.29 -5.94 -1.92
N PRO A 8 -6.25 -5.79 -2.75
CA PRO A 8 -6.17 -6.50 -4.03
C PRO A 8 -5.79 -7.96 -3.78
N THR A 9 -6.52 -8.91 -4.34
CA THR A 9 -6.17 -10.33 -4.23
C THR A 9 -6.22 -11.04 -5.58
N TYR A 10 -5.28 -11.96 -5.80
CA TYR A 10 -5.16 -12.77 -7.01
C TYR A 10 -4.77 -14.19 -6.66
N LYS A 11 -5.67 -15.14 -6.92
CA LYS A 11 -5.46 -16.55 -6.58
C LYS A 11 -4.96 -16.69 -5.14
N PRO A 12 -5.74 -16.21 -4.14
CA PRO A 12 -5.31 -16.21 -2.76
C PRO A 12 -5.00 -17.61 -2.24
N GLN A 13 -4.20 -17.65 -1.20
CA GLN A 13 -3.88 -18.83 -0.41
C GLN A 13 -4.24 -18.55 1.06
N ASP A 14 -3.88 -19.42 1.98
CA ASP A 14 -4.22 -19.34 3.40
C ASP A 14 -3.80 -18.00 4.07
N TYR A 15 -2.85 -17.29 3.50
CA TYR A 15 -2.43 -15.98 4.00
C TYR A 15 -3.55 -14.93 3.93
N LEU A 16 -4.51 -15.05 2.99
CA LEU A 16 -5.65 -14.14 2.92
C LEU A 16 -6.50 -14.22 4.20
N TRP A 17 -6.69 -15.40 4.73
CA TRP A 17 -7.46 -15.59 5.97
C TRP A 17 -6.79 -14.87 7.14
N GLN A 18 -5.46 -14.99 7.28
CA GLN A 18 -4.70 -14.25 8.29
C GLN A 18 -4.83 -12.73 8.13
N CYS A 19 -4.79 -12.23 6.89
CA CYS A 19 -5.02 -10.83 6.60
C CYS A 19 -6.41 -10.37 7.08
N LEU A 20 -7.46 -11.08 6.71
CA LEU A 20 -8.85 -10.77 7.08
C LEU A 20 -9.09 -10.90 8.59
N ASP A 21 -8.56 -11.92 9.25
CA ASP A 21 -8.66 -12.09 10.71
C ASP A 21 -7.98 -10.95 11.46
N SER A 22 -6.86 -10.45 10.97
CA SER A 22 -6.17 -9.31 11.56
C SER A 22 -6.99 -8.03 11.48
N LEU A 23 -7.84 -7.90 10.47
CA LEU A 23 -8.79 -6.80 10.33
C LEU A 23 -10.03 -7.02 11.20
N GLU A 24 -10.55 -8.25 11.29
CA GLU A 24 -11.65 -8.56 12.20
C GLU A 24 -11.29 -8.23 13.66
N ALA A 25 -10.01 -8.38 14.02
CA ALA A 25 -9.47 -8.11 15.36
C ALA A 25 -9.16 -6.62 15.65
N GLN A 26 -9.47 -5.68 14.73
CA GLN A 26 -9.18 -4.26 14.95
C GLN A 26 -9.97 -3.68 16.12
N THR A 27 -9.29 -2.82 16.92
CA THR A 27 -9.88 -2.12 18.09
C THR A 27 -10.76 -0.94 17.69
N LEU A 28 -10.56 -0.38 16.50
CA LEU A 28 -11.40 0.70 15.97
C LEU A 28 -12.83 0.21 15.74
N ASP A 29 -13.82 0.97 16.19
CA ASP A 29 -15.24 0.66 15.97
C ASP A 29 -15.53 0.31 14.51
N LYS A 30 -16.06 -0.90 14.27
CA LYS A 30 -16.35 -1.45 12.95
C LYS A 30 -17.31 -0.61 12.11
N ARG A 31 -18.07 0.30 12.73
CA ARG A 31 -18.96 1.26 12.03
C ARG A 31 -18.19 2.38 11.32
N LEU A 32 -16.92 2.62 11.71
CA LEU A 32 -16.10 3.71 11.19
C LEU A 32 -15.27 3.31 9.97
N TRP A 33 -15.20 2.03 9.61
CA TRP A 33 -14.39 1.57 8.50
C TRP A 33 -15.04 0.42 7.73
N GLU A 34 -14.51 0.15 6.56
CA GLU A 34 -14.91 -0.94 5.68
C GLU A 34 -13.72 -1.57 5.00
N VAL A 35 -13.91 -2.79 4.49
CA VAL A 35 -12.98 -3.46 3.58
C VAL A 35 -13.59 -3.52 2.17
N VAL A 36 -12.79 -3.17 1.18
CA VAL A 36 -13.07 -3.39 -0.24
C VAL A 36 -12.06 -4.40 -0.77
N LEU A 37 -12.48 -5.67 -0.79
CA LEU A 37 -11.67 -6.78 -1.30
C LEU A 37 -11.90 -6.92 -2.80
N VAL A 38 -10.83 -6.82 -3.60
CA VAL A 38 -10.92 -6.91 -5.06
C VAL A 38 -10.22 -8.18 -5.55
N LEU A 39 -11.02 -9.21 -5.86
CA LEU A 39 -10.55 -10.44 -6.50
C LEU A 39 -10.35 -10.17 -7.99
N ASN A 40 -9.10 -10.23 -8.46
CA ASN A 40 -8.75 -9.93 -9.85
C ASN A 40 -8.23 -11.17 -10.58
N GLY A 41 -8.71 -11.39 -11.81
CA GLY A 41 -8.46 -12.58 -12.62
C GLY A 41 -9.58 -13.61 -12.49
N CYS A 42 -9.23 -14.90 -12.41
CA CYS A 42 -10.23 -15.98 -12.32
C CYS A 42 -11.06 -15.85 -11.05
N SER A 43 -12.38 -16.00 -11.16
CA SER A 43 -13.31 -15.98 -10.02
C SER A 43 -13.25 -17.27 -9.22
N GLU A 44 -13.41 -18.41 -9.88
CA GLU A 44 -13.50 -19.70 -9.20
C GLU A 44 -12.16 -20.43 -9.11
N PRO A 45 -11.94 -21.18 -8.00
CA PRO A 45 -12.86 -21.42 -6.86
C PRO A 45 -12.84 -20.28 -5.81
N TRP A 46 -11.96 -19.30 -5.95
CA TRP A 46 -11.62 -18.31 -4.91
C TRP A 46 -12.80 -17.42 -4.49
N LEU A 47 -13.69 -17.05 -5.42
CA LEU A 47 -14.84 -16.22 -5.07
C LEU A 47 -15.76 -16.91 -4.08
N THR A 48 -16.08 -18.17 -4.35
CA THR A 48 -16.90 -18.99 -3.46
C THR A 48 -16.21 -19.19 -2.10
N GLU A 49 -14.93 -19.54 -2.09
CA GLU A 49 -14.16 -19.73 -0.85
C GLU A 49 -14.11 -18.44 0.01
N ILE A 50 -13.90 -17.27 -0.60
CA ILE A 50 -13.90 -15.99 0.09
C ILE A 50 -15.29 -15.68 0.66
N GLN A 51 -16.36 -15.87 -0.11
CA GLN A 51 -17.73 -15.62 0.33
C GLN A 51 -18.11 -16.49 1.52
N ASP A 52 -17.76 -17.77 1.48
CA ASP A 52 -18.02 -18.72 2.57
C ASP A 52 -17.23 -18.34 3.83
N TYR A 53 -15.94 -17.97 3.67
CA TYR A 53 -15.12 -17.53 4.79
C TYR A 53 -15.67 -16.26 5.44
N VAL A 54 -15.98 -15.26 4.66
CA VAL A 54 -16.55 -13.97 5.14
C VAL A 54 -17.83 -14.21 5.91
N LYS A 55 -18.75 -15.03 5.38
CA LYS A 55 -20.02 -15.35 6.02
C LYS A 55 -19.87 -16.10 7.34
N ALA A 56 -18.87 -16.98 7.45
CA ALA A 56 -18.66 -17.84 8.61
C ALA A 56 -17.88 -17.15 9.74
N HIS A 57 -16.96 -16.23 9.43
CA HIS A 57 -15.94 -15.76 10.37
C HIS A 57 -15.92 -14.26 10.60
N LEU A 58 -16.50 -13.43 9.71
CA LEU A 58 -16.32 -11.98 9.78
C LEU A 58 -17.61 -11.23 10.12
N THR A 59 -17.50 -10.19 10.94
CA THR A 59 -18.60 -9.29 11.31
C THR A 59 -18.36 -7.85 10.84
N MET A 60 -17.14 -7.54 10.39
CA MET A 60 -16.80 -6.25 9.82
C MET A 60 -17.53 -6.01 8.48
N ARG A 61 -17.69 -4.75 8.10
CA ARG A 61 -18.25 -4.39 6.82
C ARG A 61 -17.26 -4.68 5.70
N LEU A 62 -17.53 -5.69 4.87
CA LEU A 62 -16.69 -6.11 3.77
C LEU A 62 -17.51 -6.25 2.48
N SER A 63 -17.04 -5.65 1.40
CA SER A 63 -17.53 -5.84 0.04
C SER A 63 -16.51 -6.60 -0.81
N ILE A 64 -16.99 -7.59 -1.59
CA ILE A 64 -16.18 -8.36 -2.52
C ILE A 64 -16.51 -7.88 -3.93
N ILE A 65 -15.50 -7.46 -4.67
CA ILE A 65 -15.61 -7.07 -6.08
C ILE A 65 -14.76 -8.02 -6.90
N GLN A 66 -15.35 -8.64 -7.91
CA GLN A 66 -14.64 -9.49 -8.84
C GLN A 66 -14.40 -8.78 -10.16
N THR A 67 -13.24 -8.98 -10.77
CA THR A 67 -12.91 -8.50 -12.12
C THR A 67 -12.06 -9.54 -12.86
N ASP A 68 -12.36 -9.79 -14.12
CA ASP A 68 -11.62 -10.74 -14.96
C ASP A 68 -10.24 -10.20 -15.37
N THR A 69 -10.02 -8.90 -15.25
CA THR A 69 -8.77 -8.25 -15.58
C THR A 69 -7.75 -8.39 -14.45
N ALA A 70 -6.80 -9.28 -14.59
CA ALA A 70 -5.72 -9.48 -13.63
C ALA A 70 -4.76 -8.27 -13.57
N GLY A 71 -4.30 -7.94 -12.37
CA GLY A 71 -3.29 -6.90 -12.13
C GLY A 71 -3.56 -6.09 -10.87
N VAL A 72 -2.56 -5.97 -10.00
CA VAL A 72 -2.65 -5.28 -8.70
C VAL A 72 -3.05 -3.81 -8.84
N SER A 73 -2.50 -3.10 -9.84
CA SER A 73 -2.84 -1.71 -10.14
C SER A 73 -4.32 -1.55 -10.50
N ASN A 74 -4.85 -2.45 -11.35
CA ASN A 74 -6.26 -2.44 -11.71
C ASN A 74 -7.15 -2.72 -10.50
N ALA A 75 -6.82 -3.73 -9.71
CA ALA A 75 -7.55 -4.06 -8.50
C ALA A 75 -7.57 -2.91 -7.48
N ARG A 76 -6.43 -2.25 -7.24
CA ARG A 76 -6.38 -1.08 -6.35
C ARG A 76 -7.20 0.09 -6.89
N ASN A 77 -7.21 0.32 -8.21
CA ASN A 77 -8.02 1.36 -8.84
C ASN A 77 -9.52 1.09 -8.64
N ILE A 78 -9.98 -0.14 -8.92
CA ILE A 78 -11.36 -0.56 -8.67
C ILE A 78 -11.71 -0.40 -7.18
N GLY A 79 -10.81 -0.77 -6.28
CA GLY A 79 -11.01 -0.59 -4.85
C GLY A 79 -11.19 0.88 -4.47
N MET A 80 -10.38 1.80 -5.00
CA MET A 80 -10.52 3.24 -4.77
C MET A 80 -11.84 3.81 -5.31
N ASP A 81 -12.29 3.32 -6.47
CA ASP A 81 -13.54 3.77 -7.11
C ASP A 81 -14.78 3.35 -6.31
N ASN A 82 -14.69 2.27 -5.54
CA ASN A 82 -15.78 1.73 -4.73
C ASN A 82 -15.66 2.04 -3.23
N ALA A 83 -14.56 2.64 -2.81
CA ALA A 83 -14.32 3.01 -1.42
C ALA A 83 -15.20 4.22 -1.02
N ALA A 84 -15.87 4.17 0.16
CA ALA A 84 -16.71 5.25 0.69
C ALA A 84 -16.02 6.09 1.78
N GLY A 85 -14.88 5.62 2.32
CA GLY A 85 -14.14 6.27 3.40
C GLY A 85 -13.48 7.58 2.98
N GLU A 86 -13.33 8.48 3.93
CA GLU A 86 -12.57 9.73 3.80
C GLU A 86 -11.07 9.47 3.68
N TYR A 87 -10.62 8.39 4.30
CA TYR A 87 -9.23 7.92 4.26
C TYR A 87 -9.14 6.55 3.59
N ILE A 88 -8.06 6.33 2.86
CA ILE A 88 -7.76 5.07 2.17
C ILE A 88 -6.52 4.43 2.81
N ALA A 89 -6.63 3.16 3.17
CA ALA A 89 -5.53 2.28 3.52
C ALA A 89 -5.41 1.17 2.48
N PHE A 90 -4.20 0.82 2.07
CA PHE A 90 -3.93 -0.33 1.23
C PHE A 90 -3.24 -1.41 2.06
N ILE A 91 -3.73 -2.64 1.96
CA ILE A 91 -3.12 -3.81 2.58
C ILE A 91 -3.00 -4.89 1.52
N ASP A 92 -1.82 -5.46 1.35
CA ASP A 92 -1.63 -6.60 0.44
C ASP A 92 -2.19 -7.87 1.08
N ASP A 93 -2.76 -8.76 0.29
CA ASP A 93 -3.51 -9.95 0.76
C ASP A 93 -2.63 -10.98 1.49
N ASP A 94 -1.31 -10.88 1.37
CA ASP A 94 -0.34 -11.73 2.05
C ASP A 94 0.27 -11.10 3.32
N ASP A 95 -0.16 -9.88 3.68
CA ASP A 95 0.28 -9.15 4.85
C ASP A 95 -0.81 -9.15 5.94
N TYR A 96 -0.48 -8.73 7.16
CA TYR A 96 -1.44 -8.54 8.24
C TYR A 96 -1.06 -7.37 9.15
N VAL A 97 -1.98 -6.95 10.04
CA VAL A 97 -1.78 -5.76 10.86
C VAL A 97 -2.05 -6.04 12.34
N SER A 98 -1.44 -5.24 13.23
CA SER A 98 -1.72 -5.33 14.67
C SER A 98 -3.14 -4.84 15.01
N PRO A 99 -3.74 -5.25 16.14
CA PRO A 99 -5.12 -4.88 16.49
C PRO A 99 -5.37 -3.38 16.59
N SER A 100 -4.39 -2.58 17.00
CA SER A 100 -4.50 -1.12 17.15
C SER A 100 -4.17 -0.33 15.86
N TYR A 101 -3.91 -1.01 14.74
CA TYR A 101 -3.38 -0.39 13.52
C TYR A 101 -4.25 0.74 12.97
N LEU A 102 -5.54 0.46 12.72
CA LEU A 102 -6.46 1.46 12.15
C LEU A 102 -6.73 2.60 13.15
N GLU A 103 -6.91 2.28 14.43
CA GLU A 103 -7.16 3.26 15.49
C GLU A 103 -5.99 4.23 15.63
N ALA A 104 -4.77 3.73 15.72
CA ALA A 104 -3.58 4.57 15.86
C ALA A 104 -3.32 5.45 14.61
N LEU A 105 -3.59 4.94 13.41
CA LEU A 105 -3.45 5.71 12.18
C LEU A 105 -4.47 6.86 12.10
N ILE A 106 -5.75 6.61 12.41
CA ILE A 106 -6.78 7.65 12.30
C ILE A 106 -6.60 8.76 13.33
N GLN A 107 -6.06 8.46 14.51
CA GLN A 107 -5.77 9.46 15.55
C GLN A 107 -4.74 10.52 15.13
N ILE A 108 -3.87 10.19 14.17
CA ILE A 108 -2.80 11.10 13.71
C ILE A 108 -2.96 11.56 12.28
N ALA A 109 -3.98 11.06 11.57
CA ALA A 109 -4.28 11.41 10.19
C ALA A 109 -4.81 12.84 10.07
N ASP A 110 -4.53 13.50 8.94
CA ASP A 110 -4.99 14.85 8.64
C ASP A 110 -5.06 15.03 7.13
N ILE A 111 -5.77 16.05 6.64
CA ILE A 111 -5.99 16.31 5.22
C ILE A 111 -4.71 16.53 4.41
N ASP A 112 -3.63 16.99 5.03
CA ASP A 112 -2.34 17.25 4.39
C ASP A 112 -1.18 16.36 4.91
N THR A 113 -1.51 15.41 5.79
CA THR A 113 -0.55 14.58 6.54
C THR A 113 -0.79 13.10 6.30
N ILE A 114 0.22 12.41 5.79
CA ILE A 114 0.23 10.94 5.77
C ILE A 114 0.44 10.41 7.18
N ALA A 115 -0.51 9.64 7.69
CA ALA A 115 -0.28 8.82 8.88
C ALA A 115 0.41 7.51 8.46
N ALA A 116 1.50 7.13 9.11
CA ALA A 116 2.27 5.94 8.79
C ALA A 116 2.55 5.10 10.04
N SER A 117 2.51 3.78 9.90
CA SER A 117 2.79 2.82 10.96
C SER A 117 4.23 2.33 10.96
N ASN A 118 4.62 1.66 12.03
CA ASN A 118 5.79 0.78 12.02
C ASN A 118 5.56 -0.39 11.06
N THR A 119 6.65 -0.98 10.57
CA THR A 119 6.62 -2.12 9.65
C THR A 119 7.64 -3.15 10.06
N ILE A 120 7.19 -4.39 10.24
CA ILE A 120 8.05 -5.54 10.56
C ILE A 120 7.96 -6.54 9.42
N GLY A 121 9.11 -6.98 8.93
CA GLY A 121 9.18 -8.08 7.97
C GLY A 121 9.11 -9.44 8.66
N PHE A 122 8.45 -10.41 8.04
CA PHE A 122 8.40 -11.80 8.52
C PHE A 122 8.29 -12.79 7.36
N SER A 123 8.47 -14.07 7.63
CA SER A 123 8.14 -15.20 6.74
C SER A 123 7.52 -16.32 7.57
N ASP A 124 7.06 -17.39 6.92
CA ASP A 124 6.50 -18.54 7.63
C ASP A 124 7.55 -19.26 8.50
N GLU A 125 8.84 -19.08 8.19
CA GLU A 125 9.95 -19.69 8.91
C GLU A 125 10.58 -18.73 9.95
N GLN A 126 10.39 -17.41 9.82
CA GLN A 126 11.07 -16.40 10.63
C GLN A 126 10.12 -15.27 11.03
N ALA A 127 9.85 -15.14 12.33
CA ALA A 127 8.94 -14.14 12.88
C ALA A 127 9.39 -12.68 12.70
N HIS A 128 10.69 -12.42 12.54
CA HIS A 128 11.24 -11.09 12.31
C HIS A 128 12.37 -11.13 11.29
N ILE A 129 12.15 -10.45 10.17
CA ILE A 129 13.14 -10.22 9.13
C ILE A 129 13.44 -8.72 9.08
N PRO A 130 14.70 -8.28 9.26
CA PRO A 130 15.04 -6.87 9.22
C PRO A 130 14.59 -6.21 7.92
N TYR A 131 13.80 -5.16 8.03
CA TYR A 131 13.25 -4.46 6.89
C TYR A 131 13.68 -2.98 6.87
N TYR A 132 13.96 -2.46 5.69
CA TYR A 132 14.51 -1.09 5.57
C TYR A 132 13.54 0.00 6.03
N LEU A 133 12.22 -0.25 6.01
CA LEU A 133 11.22 0.68 6.53
C LEU A 133 11.15 0.68 8.05
N GLU A 134 11.42 -0.44 8.70
CA GLU A 134 11.57 -0.48 10.16
C GLU A 134 12.73 0.42 10.63
N LYS A 135 13.87 0.37 9.93
CA LYS A 135 15.00 1.27 10.22
C LYS A 135 14.62 2.74 9.98
N GLU A 136 13.87 3.03 8.92
CA GLU A 136 13.38 4.38 8.64
C GLU A 136 12.42 4.85 9.74
N TYR A 137 11.47 4.02 10.17
CA TYR A 137 10.57 4.30 11.28
C TYR A 137 11.35 4.61 12.56
N ASN A 138 12.25 3.74 12.99
CA ASN A 138 13.04 3.91 14.20
C ASN A 138 13.86 5.22 14.20
N SER A 139 14.29 5.69 13.04
CA SER A 139 15.05 6.94 12.90
C SER A 139 14.17 8.19 12.82
N LYS A 140 12.89 8.09 12.45
CA LYS A 140 12.03 9.22 12.10
C LYS A 140 10.80 9.40 12.99
N ALA A 141 10.31 8.34 13.63
CA ALA A 141 9.04 8.37 14.38
C ALA A 141 9.05 9.42 15.50
N LYS A 142 10.17 9.58 16.19
CA LYS A 142 10.32 10.53 17.31
C LYS A 142 10.26 12.01 16.88
N ALA A 143 10.43 12.31 15.60
CA ALA A 143 10.41 13.69 15.09
C ALA A 143 8.99 14.28 15.01
N GLY A 144 7.94 13.49 15.29
CA GLY A 144 6.55 13.94 15.20
C GLY A 144 6.13 14.27 13.76
N LYS A 145 5.28 15.28 13.60
CA LYS A 145 4.84 15.76 12.26
C LYS A 145 6.01 16.43 11.55
N GLN A 146 6.39 15.92 10.37
CA GLN A 146 7.56 16.39 9.63
C GLN A 146 7.29 16.44 8.12
N PRO A 147 8.06 17.22 7.32
CA PRO A 147 7.93 17.21 5.88
C PRO A 147 8.04 15.80 5.31
N PHE A 148 7.12 15.42 4.41
CA PHE A 148 7.02 14.05 3.89
C PHE A 148 8.32 13.52 3.26
N TYR A 149 9.10 14.39 2.60
CA TYR A 149 10.34 14.00 1.93
C TYR A 149 11.47 13.62 2.90
N ASN A 150 11.34 13.91 4.20
CA ASN A 150 12.27 13.44 5.23
C ASN A 150 12.19 11.92 5.45
N ALA A 151 11.02 11.32 5.16
CA ALA A 151 10.78 9.88 5.25
C ALA A 151 10.49 9.27 3.86
N LYS A 152 11.26 9.68 2.86
CA LYS A 152 11.05 9.34 1.44
C LYS A 152 10.97 7.85 1.13
N LYS A 153 11.56 6.99 1.96
CA LYS A 153 11.49 5.54 1.78
C LYS A 153 10.08 5.01 1.98
N TYR A 154 9.29 5.61 2.87
CA TYR A 154 7.88 5.27 3.05
C TYR A 154 7.02 5.56 1.79
N PHE A 155 7.50 6.36 0.87
CA PHE A 155 6.82 6.65 -0.40
C PHE A 155 7.22 5.71 -1.55
N GLY A 156 7.81 4.55 -1.23
CA GLY A 156 8.06 3.47 -2.19
C GLY A 156 6.84 2.65 -2.55
N GLY A 157 5.81 2.64 -1.69
CA GLY A 157 4.55 1.94 -1.91
C GLY A 157 3.40 2.56 -1.11
N PRO A 158 2.14 2.18 -1.35
CA PRO A 158 0.96 2.77 -0.72
C PRO A 158 0.62 2.13 0.64
N CYS A 159 1.09 0.92 0.93
CA CYS A 159 0.81 0.21 2.19
C CYS A 159 1.45 0.88 3.41
N MET A 160 1.08 0.47 4.62
CA MET A 160 1.58 0.97 5.91
C MET A 160 1.18 2.42 6.21
N LYS A 161 0.12 2.92 5.57
CA LYS A 161 -0.29 4.32 5.63
C LYS A 161 -1.79 4.48 5.60
N LEU A 162 -2.21 5.63 6.11
CA LEU A 162 -3.55 6.17 5.89
C LEU A 162 -3.43 7.46 5.06
N ILE A 163 -4.13 7.52 3.94
CA ILE A 163 -4.05 8.58 2.93
C ILE A 163 -5.42 9.24 2.82
N HIS A 164 -5.50 10.54 3.05
CA HIS A 164 -6.75 11.27 2.85
C HIS A 164 -7.17 11.25 1.37
N ARG A 165 -8.46 11.04 1.09
CA ARG A 165 -9.00 10.91 -0.27
C ARG A 165 -8.65 12.12 -1.17
N ASP A 166 -8.65 13.32 -0.62
CA ASP A 166 -8.30 14.53 -1.38
C ASP A 166 -6.84 14.57 -1.84
N MET A 167 -5.93 13.90 -1.11
CA MET A 167 -4.56 13.75 -1.60
C MET A 167 -4.52 12.88 -2.87
N ILE A 168 -5.34 11.84 -2.92
CA ILE A 168 -5.46 10.94 -4.07
C ILE A 168 -6.14 11.68 -5.24
N GLY A 169 -7.31 12.28 -5.02
CA GLY A 169 -8.11 12.91 -6.06
C GLY A 169 -8.37 11.96 -7.24
N GLU A 170 -8.14 12.43 -8.44
CA GLU A 170 -8.31 11.65 -9.67
C GLU A 170 -7.11 10.75 -10.02
N GLN A 171 -6.05 10.73 -9.18
CA GLN A 171 -4.89 9.90 -9.47
C GLN A 171 -5.22 8.41 -9.31
N ARG A 172 -4.71 7.61 -10.24
CA ARG A 172 -4.85 6.14 -10.26
C ARG A 172 -3.50 5.50 -10.47
N PHE A 173 -3.38 4.24 -10.04
CA PHE A 173 -2.20 3.42 -10.38
C PHE A 173 -2.13 3.22 -11.89
N ASP A 174 -0.95 3.40 -12.46
CA ASP A 174 -0.72 3.24 -13.89
C ASP A 174 -0.56 1.75 -14.23
N THR A 175 -1.58 1.18 -14.86
CA THR A 175 -1.64 -0.26 -15.20
C THR A 175 -0.62 -0.70 -16.25
N ARG A 176 0.07 0.25 -16.91
CA ARG A 176 1.14 -0.04 -17.88
C ARG A 176 2.44 -0.52 -17.22
N PHE A 177 2.55 -0.32 -15.90
CA PHE A 177 3.73 -0.73 -15.12
C PHE A 177 3.38 -1.94 -14.26
N ARG A 178 4.25 -2.96 -14.28
CA ARG A 178 4.19 -4.13 -13.39
C ARG A 178 5.09 -3.99 -12.17
N ASN A 179 6.07 -3.08 -12.25
CA ASN A 179 6.98 -2.73 -11.15
C ASN A 179 7.23 -1.23 -11.16
N GLY A 180 7.24 -0.65 -9.95
CA GLY A 180 7.43 0.78 -9.74
C GLY A 180 6.13 1.59 -9.86
N GLU A 181 4.99 0.96 -10.18
CA GLU A 181 3.65 1.55 -10.19
C GLU A 181 3.30 2.18 -8.83
N ASP A 182 3.63 1.50 -7.74
CA ASP A 182 3.41 1.93 -6.37
C ASP A 182 4.14 3.24 -6.06
N SER A 183 5.43 3.26 -6.37
CA SER A 183 6.27 4.44 -6.18
C SER A 183 5.86 5.59 -7.10
N LEU A 184 5.42 5.28 -8.32
CA LEU A 184 4.89 6.26 -9.28
C LEU A 184 3.57 6.86 -8.77
N PHE A 185 2.65 6.06 -8.25
CA PHE A 185 1.42 6.52 -7.65
C PHE A 185 1.68 7.44 -6.46
N MET A 186 2.55 7.02 -5.53
CA MET A 186 2.94 7.85 -4.38
C MET A 186 3.63 9.16 -4.80
N PHE A 187 4.38 9.15 -5.90
CA PHE A 187 4.93 10.38 -6.47
C PHE A 187 3.81 11.26 -7.06
N ALA A 188 2.88 10.69 -7.83
CA ALA A 188 1.80 11.43 -8.47
C ALA A 188 0.94 12.21 -7.47
N ILE A 189 0.60 11.61 -6.32
CA ILE A 189 -0.20 12.25 -5.26
C ILE A 189 0.62 13.23 -4.39
N SER A 190 1.95 13.19 -4.45
CA SER A 190 2.83 13.93 -3.52
C SER A 190 2.71 15.45 -3.61
N THR A 191 2.11 16.00 -4.65
CA THR A 191 1.84 17.45 -4.77
C THR A 191 0.85 17.97 -3.72
N LYS A 192 0.02 17.09 -3.17
CA LYS A 192 -0.99 17.40 -2.15
C LYS A 192 -0.55 16.99 -0.74
N ILE A 193 0.59 16.32 -0.60
CA ILE A 193 1.12 15.86 0.69
C ILE A 193 2.14 16.88 1.20
N ARG A 194 1.92 17.38 2.42
CA ARG A 194 2.87 18.29 3.08
C ARG A 194 3.71 17.54 4.11
N TYR A 195 3.07 16.69 4.91
CA TYR A 195 3.68 16.10 6.08
C TYR A 195 3.51 14.58 6.11
N ILE A 196 4.34 13.96 6.93
CA ILE A 196 4.18 12.59 7.41
C ILE A 196 4.28 12.60 8.93
N ARG A 197 3.49 11.78 9.58
CA ARG A 197 3.54 11.51 11.01
C ARG A 197 3.47 10.02 11.24
N PHE A 198 4.23 9.52 12.21
CA PHE A 198 4.25 8.10 12.55
C PHE A 198 3.42 7.84 13.80
N THR A 199 2.76 6.68 13.82
CA THR A 199 2.10 6.14 15.02
C THR A 199 3.12 5.79 16.09
N ASP A 200 2.66 5.36 17.25
CA ASP A 200 3.49 4.69 18.25
C ASP A 200 3.94 3.29 17.78
N THR A 201 4.72 2.60 18.60
CA THR A 201 5.33 1.30 18.29
C THR A 201 4.33 0.14 18.22
N ASN A 202 3.10 0.31 18.70
CA ASN A 202 2.10 -0.76 18.82
C ASN A 202 1.29 -0.95 17.54
N ALA A 203 1.21 0.09 16.70
CA ALA A 203 0.58 0.02 15.39
C ALA A 203 1.57 -0.51 14.36
N ILE A 204 1.45 -1.79 14.02
CA ILE A 204 2.42 -2.50 13.19
C ILE A 204 1.74 -3.03 11.93
N TYR A 205 2.39 -2.84 10.81
CA TYR A 205 2.13 -3.54 9.56
C TYR A 205 3.15 -4.67 9.41
N TYR A 206 2.69 -5.92 9.38
CA TYR A 206 3.52 -7.11 9.20
C TYR A 206 3.59 -7.47 7.72
N ARG A 207 4.78 -7.29 7.14
CA ARG A 207 5.03 -7.59 5.74
C ARG A 207 5.60 -8.98 5.56
N ARG A 208 4.90 -9.83 4.80
CA ARG A 208 5.37 -11.19 4.48
C ARG A 208 6.44 -11.18 3.38
N PHE A 209 7.51 -11.92 3.62
CA PHE A 209 8.51 -12.26 2.62
C PHE A 209 8.32 -13.71 2.19
N ARG A 210 7.97 -13.93 0.92
CA ARG A 210 7.79 -15.27 0.35
C ARG A 210 8.63 -15.49 -0.88
N ILE A 211 9.00 -16.76 -1.12
CA ILE A 211 9.66 -17.20 -2.35
C ILE A 211 8.66 -17.06 -3.49
N GLY A 212 9.06 -16.48 -4.63
CA GLY A 212 8.18 -16.31 -5.79
C GLY A 212 7.37 -15.00 -5.81
N SER A 213 7.66 -14.04 -4.91
CA SER A 213 7.07 -12.70 -4.96
C SER A 213 7.28 -12.04 -6.34
N ALA A 214 6.22 -11.43 -6.88
CA ALA A 214 6.18 -10.85 -8.24
C ALA A 214 7.28 -9.83 -8.55
N SER A 215 7.89 -9.23 -7.52
CA SER A 215 8.96 -8.24 -7.65
C SER A 215 10.31 -8.79 -8.11
N LYS A 216 10.50 -10.14 -8.19
CA LYS A 216 11.80 -10.78 -8.45
C LYS A 216 11.97 -11.39 -9.85
N THR A 217 11.02 -11.21 -10.77
CA THR A 217 10.98 -11.95 -12.06
C THR A 217 11.32 -11.10 -13.29
N TYR A 218 12.29 -10.19 -13.21
CA TYR A 218 12.69 -9.39 -14.37
C TYR A 218 14.04 -9.82 -14.94
N THR A 219 14.09 -9.97 -16.27
CA THR A 219 15.36 -10.01 -17.01
C THR A 219 15.98 -8.60 -17.02
N ARG A 220 17.31 -8.50 -17.12
CA ARG A 220 18.04 -7.23 -17.20
C ARG A 220 17.49 -6.32 -18.32
N LYS A 221 17.11 -6.87 -19.46
CA LYS A 221 16.51 -6.11 -20.59
C LYS A 221 15.15 -5.52 -20.20
N GLN A 222 14.32 -6.29 -19.50
CA GLN A 222 13.02 -5.82 -19.00
C GLN A 222 13.18 -4.75 -17.91
N ALA A 223 14.16 -4.92 -17.01
CA ALA A 223 14.48 -3.92 -15.99
C ALA A 223 14.90 -2.59 -16.60
N LEU A 224 15.78 -2.61 -17.59
CA LEU A 224 16.21 -1.42 -18.35
C LEU A 224 15.02 -0.73 -19.03
N HIS A 225 14.19 -1.48 -19.76
CA HIS A 225 13.05 -0.93 -20.48
C HIS A 225 12.01 -0.33 -19.54
N ASN A 226 11.67 -1.04 -18.46
CA ASN A 226 10.73 -0.55 -17.44
C ASN A 226 11.28 0.67 -16.72
N GLY A 227 12.57 0.65 -16.35
CA GLY A 227 13.23 1.77 -15.69
C GLY A 227 13.24 3.03 -16.56
N TRP A 228 13.52 2.90 -17.85
CA TRP A 228 13.43 4.04 -18.78
C TRP A 228 12.02 4.62 -18.85
N LYS A 229 11.00 3.76 -18.98
CA LYS A 229 9.59 4.21 -18.96
C LYS A 229 9.25 4.95 -17.67
N LEU A 230 9.70 4.45 -16.50
CA LEU A 230 9.49 5.11 -15.21
C LEU A 230 10.15 6.49 -15.15
N ILE A 231 11.41 6.62 -15.63
CA ILE A 231 12.11 7.91 -15.70
C ILE A 231 11.30 8.89 -16.56
N CYS A 232 10.86 8.49 -17.75
CA CYS A 232 10.03 9.32 -18.61
C CYS A 232 8.74 9.77 -17.93
N GLN A 233 8.05 8.86 -17.23
CA GLN A 233 6.79 9.16 -16.57
C GLN A 233 6.99 10.08 -15.34
N TYR A 234 8.01 9.85 -14.50
CA TYR A 234 8.37 10.78 -13.42
C TYR A 234 8.69 12.18 -13.95
N THR A 235 9.46 12.27 -15.04
CA THR A 235 9.84 13.53 -15.66
C THR A 235 8.63 14.25 -16.24
N HIS A 236 7.75 13.51 -16.92
CA HIS A 236 6.49 14.06 -17.45
C HIS A 236 5.60 14.64 -16.34
N LEU A 237 5.38 13.90 -15.26
CA LEU A 237 4.63 14.40 -14.11
C LEU A 237 5.31 15.64 -13.50
N PHE A 238 6.62 15.59 -13.30
CA PHE A 238 7.38 16.68 -12.70
C PHE A 238 7.20 18.00 -13.47
N HIS A 239 7.18 17.96 -14.81
CA HIS A 239 6.97 19.14 -15.64
C HIS A 239 5.51 19.62 -15.70
N LYS A 240 4.53 18.73 -15.41
CA LYS A 240 3.11 19.09 -15.40
C LYS A 240 2.63 19.68 -14.08
N GLY A 241 3.33 19.44 -12.97
CA GLY A 241 2.87 19.79 -11.63
C GLY A 241 3.95 20.45 -10.77
N LYS A 242 3.53 20.92 -9.58
CA LYS A 242 4.41 21.53 -8.59
C LYS A 242 5.00 20.48 -7.64
N TYR A 243 5.84 19.60 -8.15
CA TYR A 243 6.48 18.55 -7.37
C TYR A 243 7.73 19.04 -6.62
N ASN A 244 8.00 18.42 -5.48
CA ASN A 244 9.23 18.69 -4.74
C ASN A 244 10.45 18.19 -5.53
N ARG A 245 11.41 19.09 -5.83
CA ARG A 245 12.61 18.79 -6.64
C ARG A 245 13.50 17.73 -6.00
N TYR A 246 13.66 17.77 -4.67
CA TYR A 246 14.48 16.78 -3.96
C TYR A 246 13.83 15.40 -4.05
N PHE A 247 12.51 15.31 -3.83
CA PHE A 247 11.78 14.06 -3.94
C PHE A 247 11.85 13.48 -5.36
N TYR A 248 11.66 14.30 -6.40
CA TYR A 248 11.84 13.89 -7.79
C TYR A 248 13.22 13.30 -8.05
N LYS A 249 14.31 13.99 -7.66
CA LYS A 249 15.68 13.49 -7.81
C LYS A 249 15.85 12.13 -7.13
N THR A 250 15.26 11.92 -5.96
CA THR A 250 15.37 10.64 -5.25
C THR A 250 14.64 9.49 -5.97
N ARG A 251 13.53 9.77 -6.68
CA ARG A 251 12.83 8.78 -7.50
C ARG A 251 13.68 8.38 -8.71
N ILE A 252 14.23 9.35 -9.44
CA ILE A 252 15.11 9.07 -10.58
C ILE A 252 16.34 8.26 -10.14
N LEU A 253 17.02 8.66 -9.07
CA LEU A 253 18.18 7.93 -8.55
C LEU A 253 17.82 6.51 -8.10
N GLY A 254 16.63 6.31 -7.50
CA GLY A 254 16.15 4.99 -7.12
C GLY A 254 15.95 4.07 -8.31
N VAL A 255 15.39 4.59 -9.41
CA VAL A 255 15.22 3.81 -10.66
C VAL A 255 16.58 3.47 -11.28
N LEU A 256 17.50 4.44 -11.35
CA LEU A 256 18.85 4.21 -11.89
C LEU A 256 19.60 3.16 -11.05
N HIS A 257 19.51 3.23 -9.73
CA HIS A 257 20.10 2.23 -8.84
C HIS A 257 19.52 0.83 -9.08
N SER A 258 18.19 0.71 -9.21
CA SER A 258 17.55 -0.57 -9.47
C SER A 258 17.97 -1.20 -10.82
N ILE A 259 18.22 -0.37 -11.84
CA ILE A 259 18.73 -0.81 -13.15
C ILE A 259 20.17 -1.35 -13.05
N LEU A 260 21.00 -0.76 -12.17
CA LEU A 260 22.42 -1.13 -12.03
C LEU A 260 22.62 -2.40 -11.18
N VAL A 261 21.70 -2.68 -10.26
CA VAL A 261 21.81 -3.81 -9.31
C VAL A 261 21.16 -5.08 -9.85
N ASN A 262 20.21 -4.98 -10.81
CA ASN A 262 19.59 -6.11 -11.52
C ASN A 262 20.25 -6.32 -12.89
#